data_15dbbe3c1a3fecbf4b84f204060a02a0
#
_entry.id   15dbbe3c1a3fecbf4b84f204060a02a0
#
_cell.length_a   1.000
_cell.length_b   1.000
_cell.length_c   1.000
_cell.angle_alpha   90.00
_cell.angle_beta   90.00
_cell.angle_gamma   90.00
#
_symmetry.space_group_name_H-M   'P 1'
#
loop_
_entity.id
_entity.type
_entity.pdbx_description
1 polymer ?
#
loop_
_entity_poly.entity_id
_entity_poly.type
_entity_poly.pdbx_seq_one_letter_code
_entity_poly.pdbx_strand_id
1 'polypeptide(L)'
;LEPITDHVLAHCPKLELVSRRSIGYDSIDLDACRTHGVAVTRLTGMVEGAVAEHVMAYILYFAKRIDLQNASMQRGEWVRVMTPGAKGRTLGLVGFGGIGKEIAKRATAFGMRVIYTCRHPNPAWESEFGVTYRDMDSLLAESDYVSLNVPLTDQTRGMFSAPQFEQMKSTAVLINIARGGV
;
A
#
# COMPACT_ATOMS: atom_id res chain seq x y z
N LEU A 1 16.50 4.73 -7.69
CA LEU A 1 17.37 4.87 -6.52
C LEU A 1 18.56 3.95 -6.71
N GLU A 2 19.78 4.49 -6.56
CA GLU A 2 20.98 3.68 -6.67
C GLU A 2 21.05 2.67 -5.51
N PRO A 3 21.38 1.41 -5.81
CA PRO A 3 21.51 0.39 -4.77
C PRO A 3 22.79 0.60 -3.95
N ILE A 4 22.69 0.41 -2.63
CA ILE A 4 23.83 0.33 -1.74
C ILE A 4 24.21 -1.14 -1.61
N THR A 5 25.22 -1.53 -2.37
CA THR A 5 25.71 -2.92 -2.46
C THR A 5 27.06 -3.07 -1.78
N ASP A 6 27.50 -4.31 -1.59
CA ASP A 6 28.87 -4.62 -1.10
C ASP A 6 29.95 -3.91 -1.90
N HIS A 7 29.80 -3.89 -3.24
CA HIS A 7 30.73 -3.18 -4.12
C HIS A 7 30.81 -1.68 -3.81
N VAL A 8 29.69 -1.01 -3.55
CA VAL A 8 29.67 0.42 -3.19
C VAL A 8 30.35 0.63 -1.84
N LEU A 9 30.01 -0.20 -0.86
CA LEU A 9 30.56 -0.10 0.50
C LEU A 9 32.07 -0.33 0.55
N ALA A 10 32.58 -1.30 -0.23
CA ALA A 10 34.03 -1.56 -0.36
C ALA A 10 34.82 -0.34 -0.87
N HIS A 11 34.19 0.53 -1.68
CA HIS A 11 34.81 1.76 -2.19
C HIS A 11 34.62 2.97 -1.26
N CYS A 12 33.92 2.77 -0.12
CA CYS A 12 33.63 3.82 0.86
C CYS A 12 34.15 3.46 2.27
N PRO A 13 35.46 3.28 2.49
CA PRO A 13 35.99 2.73 3.74
C PRO A 13 35.81 3.65 4.97
N LYS A 14 35.37 4.89 4.78
CA LYS A 14 35.06 5.84 5.85
C LYS A 14 33.56 6.04 6.08
N LEU A 15 32.71 5.27 5.38
CA LEU A 15 31.28 5.39 5.54
C LEU A 15 30.84 4.71 6.85
N GLU A 16 30.21 5.45 7.73
CA GLU A 16 29.73 4.97 9.03
C GLU A 16 28.21 4.83 9.08
N LEU A 17 27.48 5.60 8.25
CA LEU A 17 26.03 5.68 8.30
C LEU A 17 25.42 5.85 6.92
N VAL A 18 24.41 5.03 6.61
CA VAL A 18 23.46 5.24 5.51
C VAL A 18 22.14 5.69 6.08
N SER A 19 21.78 6.96 5.88
CA SER A 19 20.51 7.52 6.32
C SER A 19 19.50 7.54 5.18
N ARG A 20 18.45 6.71 5.29
CA ARG A 20 17.40 6.58 4.29
C ARG A 20 16.23 7.53 4.57
N ARG A 21 15.93 8.42 3.62
CA ARG A 21 14.80 9.37 3.69
C ARG A 21 13.43 8.73 3.38
N SER A 22 13.29 7.44 3.48
CA SER A 22 12.04 6.73 3.18
C SER A 22 11.88 5.50 4.06
N ILE A 23 10.68 4.91 4.05
CA ILE A 23 10.40 3.67 4.79
C ILE A 23 11.08 2.46 4.13
N GLY A 24 11.02 2.39 2.79
CA GLY A 24 11.56 1.27 2.04
C GLY A 24 13.08 1.25 2.01
N TYR A 25 13.69 0.09 2.19
CA TYR A 25 15.14 -0.13 2.21
C TYR A 25 15.57 -1.28 1.30
N ASP A 26 14.71 -1.71 0.41
CA ASP A 26 14.92 -2.81 -0.54
C ASP A 26 16.10 -2.61 -1.50
N SER A 27 16.63 -1.38 -1.63
CA SER A 27 17.83 -1.07 -2.39
C SER A 27 19.11 -1.00 -1.53
N ILE A 28 19.06 -1.39 -0.26
CA ILE A 28 20.20 -1.38 0.64
C ILE A 28 20.50 -2.83 1.06
N ASP A 29 21.71 -3.29 0.76
CA ASP A 29 22.21 -4.57 1.22
C ASP A 29 22.59 -4.47 2.71
N LEU A 30 21.67 -4.92 3.57
CA LEU A 30 21.84 -4.83 5.02
C LEU A 30 22.95 -5.77 5.54
N ASP A 31 23.19 -6.89 4.87
CA ASP A 31 24.22 -7.83 5.27
C ASP A 31 25.60 -7.31 4.89
N ALA A 32 25.74 -6.71 3.71
CA ALA A 32 26.93 -5.99 3.34
C ALA A 32 27.19 -4.80 4.30
N CYS A 33 26.16 -3.99 4.62
CA CYS A 33 26.32 -2.91 5.60
C CYS A 33 26.83 -3.42 6.95
N ARG A 34 26.31 -4.53 7.44
CA ARG A 34 26.77 -5.16 8.69
C ARG A 34 28.22 -5.62 8.59
N THR A 35 28.61 -6.21 7.48
CA THR A 35 30.00 -6.68 7.23
C THR A 35 30.98 -5.51 7.21
N HIS A 36 30.61 -4.38 6.63
CA HIS A 36 31.41 -3.16 6.57
C HIS A 36 31.31 -2.27 7.81
N GLY A 37 30.52 -2.65 8.83
CA GLY A 37 30.33 -1.86 10.06
C GLY A 37 29.52 -0.58 9.85
N VAL A 38 28.71 -0.50 8.78
CA VAL A 38 27.92 0.68 8.40
C VAL A 38 26.54 0.59 9.02
N ALA A 39 26.17 1.57 9.83
CA ALA A 39 24.83 1.69 10.38
C ALA A 39 23.80 2.12 9.30
N VAL A 40 22.57 1.62 9.42
CA VAL A 40 21.47 2.02 8.51
C VAL A 40 20.31 2.57 9.31
N THR A 41 19.85 3.76 8.94
CA THR A 41 18.63 4.38 9.52
C THR A 41 17.61 4.64 8.44
N ARG A 42 16.33 4.64 8.83
CA ARG A 42 15.20 4.98 7.94
C ARG A 42 14.18 5.85 8.67
N LEU A 43 13.39 6.60 7.91
CA LEU A 43 12.27 7.36 8.47
C LEU A 43 11.04 6.46 8.62
N THR A 44 10.43 6.50 9.82
CA THR A 44 9.14 5.86 10.12
C THR A 44 8.24 6.87 10.82
N GLY A 45 6.92 6.78 10.64
CA GLY A 45 5.95 7.66 11.29
C GLY A 45 5.74 9.03 10.61
N MET A 46 6.46 9.34 9.53
CA MET A 46 6.38 10.67 8.89
C MET A 46 5.66 10.69 7.53
N VAL A 47 5.70 9.58 6.79
CA VAL A 47 5.17 9.54 5.42
C VAL A 47 3.91 8.69 5.28
N GLU A 48 3.57 7.91 6.30
CA GLU A 48 2.45 6.98 6.29
C GLU A 48 1.12 7.71 6.02
N GLY A 49 0.93 8.88 6.62
CA GLY A 49 -0.24 9.71 6.41
C GLY A 49 -0.38 10.17 4.96
N ALA A 50 0.69 10.69 4.37
CA ALA A 50 0.69 11.16 2.98
C ALA A 50 0.44 10.01 1.99
N VAL A 51 1.03 8.83 2.24
CA VAL A 51 0.76 7.64 1.42
C VAL A 51 -0.69 7.18 1.55
N ALA A 52 -1.25 7.19 2.76
CA ALA A 52 -2.64 6.85 3.00
C ALA A 52 -3.60 7.82 2.29
N GLU A 53 -3.30 9.12 2.28
CA GLU A 53 -4.07 10.12 1.52
C GLU A 53 -4.05 9.81 0.03
N HIS A 54 -2.92 9.41 -0.51
CA HIS A 54 -2.79 9.03 -1.93
C HIS A 54 -3.64 7.81 -2.28
N VAL A 55 -3.68 6.79 -1.40
CA VAL A 55 -4.58 5.63 -1.56
C VAL A 55 -6.05 6.06 -1.56
N MET A 56 -6.44 6.94 -0.61
CA MET A 56 -7.80 7.46 -0.58
C MET A 56 -8.14 8.30 -1.82
N ALA A 57 -7.18 9.06 -2.34
CA ALA A 57 -7.36 9.81 -3.59
C ALA A 57 -7.66 8.87 -4.77
N TYR A 58 -6.95 7.75 -4.91
CA TYR A 58 -7.26 6.73 -5.93
C TYR A 58 -8.64 6.11 -5.72
N ILE A 59 -8.99 5.72 -4.49
CA ILE A 59 -10.32 5.16 -4.19
C ILE A 59 -11.41 6.14 -4.62
N LEU A 60 -11.29 7.42 -4.24
CA LEU A 60 -12.28 8.44 -4.58
C LEU A 60 -12.30 8.76 -6.09
N TYR A 61 -11.15 8.74 -6.75
CA TYR A 61 -11.03 8.93 -8.20
C TYR A 61 -11.87 7.90 -8.95
N PHE A 62 -11.71 6.61 -8.63
CA PHE A 62 -12.49 5.54 -9.23
C PHE A 62 -13.95 5.53 -8.76
N ALA A 63 -14.20 5.70 -7.46
CA ALA A 63 -15.54 5.69 -6.89
C ALA A 63 -16.43 6.81 -7.45
N LYS A 64 -15.85 7.95 -7.80
CA LYS A 64 -16.56 9.13 -8.32
C LYS A 64 -16.43 9.28 -9.83
N ARG A 65 -15.69 8.41 -10.52
CA ARG A 65 -15.44 8.51 -11.96
C ARG A 65 -14.96 9.91 -12.36
N ILE A 66 -13.99 10.42 -11.61
CA ILE A 66 -13.43 11.77 -11.84
C ILE A 66 -12.81 11.87 -13.24
N ASP A 67 -12.24 10.75 -13.75
CA ASP A 67 -11.74 10.60 -15.10
C ASP A 67 -12.75 11.05 -16.17
N LEU A 68 -13.96 10.47 -16.11
CA LEU A 68 -15.01 10.76 -17.08
C LEU A 68 -15.53 12.19 -16.96
N GLN A 69 -15.72 12.66 -15.73
CA GLN A 69 -16.21 14.02 -15.47
C GLN A 69 -15.22 15.06 -15.98
N ASN A 70 -13.92 14.88 -15.65
CA ASN A 70 -12.86 15.77 -16.12
C ASN A 70 -12.75 15.77 -17.65
N ALA A 71 -12.74 14.59 -18.27
CA ALA A 71 -12.65 14.47 -19.72
C ALA A 71 -13.84 15.14 -20.43
N SER A 72 -15.08 15.01 -19.91
CA SER A 72 -16.24 15.66 -20.49
C SER A 72 -16.16 17.19 -20.39
N MET A 73 -15.74 17.71 -19.24
CA MET A 73 -15.55 19.15 -19.05
C MET A 73 -14.51 19.75 -19.96
N GLN A 74 -13.40 19.03 -20.19
CA GLN A 74 -12.36 19.47 -21.14
C GLN A 74 -12.86 19.56 -22.59
N ARG A 75 -13.89 18.78 -22.96
CA ARG A 75 -14.57 18.85 -24.26
C ARG A 75 -15.71 19.87 -24.32
N GLY A 76 -15.94 20.61 -23.22
CA GLY A 76 -17.07 21.54 -23.12
C GLY A 76 -18.42 20.85 -22.95
N GLU A 77 -18.44 19.59 -22.55
CA GLU A 77 -19.63 18.78 -22.35
C GLU A 77 -20.02 18.74 -20.85
N TRP A 78 -21.33 18.76 -20.56
CA TRP A 78 -21.85 18.56 -19.22
C TRP A 78 -22.48 17.17 -19.10
N VAL A 79 -21.71 16.20 -18.55
CA VAL A 79 -22.18 14.83 -18.38
C VAL A 79 -22.43 14.53 -16.90
N ARG A 80 -23.63 14.11 -16.57
CA ARG A 80 -23.96 13.58 -15.24
C ARG A 80 -23.57 12.12 -15.15
N VAL A 81 -22.60 11.80 -14.26
CA VAL A 81 -22.19 10.42 -14.01
C VAL A 81 -22.78 9.99 -12.66
N MET A 82 -23.67 9.01 -12.69
CA MET A 82 -24.14 8.36 -11.45
C MET A 82 -23.06 7.43 -10.93
N THR A 83 -22.62 7.65 -9.70
CA THR A 83 -21.55 6.88 -9.09
C THR A 83 -21.97 6.30 -7.75
N PRO A 84 -21.59 5.05 -7.42
CA PRO A 84 -21.97 4.43 -6.16
C PRO A 84 -21.27 5.05 -4.94
N GLY A 85 -20.18 5.79 -5.16
CA GLY A 85 -19.36 6.33 -4.07
C GLY A 85 -18.53 5.29 -3.33
N ALA A 86 -17.83 5.72 -2.26
CA ALA A 86 -17.00 4.86 -1.42
C ALA A 86 -17.73 4.29 -0.20
N LYS A 87 -18.76 4.99 0.30
CA LYS A 87 -19.53 4.55 1.48
C LYS A 87 -20.15 3.16 1.26
N GLY A 88 -19.98 2.29 2.24
CA GLY A 88 -20.48 0.90 2.21
C GLY A 88 -19.66 -0.05 1.33
N ARG A 89 -18.65 0.43 0.59
CA ARG A 89 -17.73 -0.42 -0.17
C ARG A 89 -16.71 -1.06 0.75
N THR A 90 -16.21 -2.23 0.35
CA THR A 90 -15.19 -2.97 1.10
C THR A 90 -13.80 -2.65 0.59
N LEU A 91 -12.92 -2.22 1.50
CA LEU A 91 -11.48 -2.05 1.26
C LEU A 91 -10.70 -3.19 1.92
N GLY A 92 -9.99 -3.98 1.13
CA GLY A 92 -9.05 -4.99 1.60
C GLY A 92 -7.63 -4.43 1.67
N LEU A 93 -7.01 -4.53 2.84
CA LEU A 93 -5.64 -4.10 3.09
C LEU A 93 -4.72 -5.32 3.19
N VAL A 94 -3.88 -5.53 2.19
CA VAL A 94 -2.83 -6.56 2.21
C VAL A 94 -1.60 -5.96 2.87
N GLY A 95 -1.39 -6.29 4.15
CA GLY A 95 -0.42 -5.67 5.04
C GLY A 95 -1.06 -4.59 5.92
N PHE A 96 -0.93 -4.75 7.25
CA PHE A 96 -1.52 -3.85 8.26
C PHE A 96 -0.43 -3.23 9.16
N GLY A 97 0.59 -2.64 8.51
CA GLY A 97 1.63 -1.83 9.14
C GLY A 97 1.20 -0.36 9.33
N GLY A 98 2.14 0.55 9.55
CA GLY A 98 1.86 1.97 9.75
C GLY A 98 0.98 2.59 8.65
N ILE A 99 1.30 2.32 7.36
CA ILE A 99 0.51 2.80 6.23
C ILE A 99 -0.91 2.19 6.23
N GLY A 100 -1.03 0.87 6.41
CA GLY A 100 -2.34 0.21 6.45
C GLY A 100 -3.25 0.76 7.55
N LYS A 101 -2.70 1.05 8.73
CA LYS A 101 -3.44 1.67 9.84
C LYS A 101 -3.91 3.09 9.50
N GLU A 102 -3.05 3.89 8.88
CA GLU A 102 -3.42 5.25 8.45
C GLU A 102 -4.47 5.25 7.31
N ILE A 103 -4.44 4.25 6.41
CA ILE A 103 -5.50 4.05 5.41
C ILE A 103 -6.80 3.66 6.11
N ALA A 104 -6.76 2.70 7.05
CA ALA A 104 -7.94 2.24 7.76
C ALA A 104 -8.68 3.38 8.49
N LYS A 105 -7.97 4.24 9.21
CA LYS A 105 -8.54 5.42 9.88
C LYS A 105 -9.32 6.31 8.92
N ARG A 106 -8.78 6.56 7.75
CA ARG A 106 -9.42 7.39 6.73
C ARG A 106 -10.59 6.68 6.06
N ALA A 107 -10.42 5.43 5.66
CA ALA A 107 -11.44 4.66 4.98
C ALA A 107 -12.69 4.43 5.86
N THR A 108 -12.52 4.14 7.15
CA THR A 108 -13.63 4.02 8.10
C THR A 108 -14.37 5.36 8.28
N ALA A 109 -13.67 6.50 8.29
CA ALA A 109 -14.29 7.82 8.32
C ALA A 109 -15.13 8.12 7.07
N PHE A 110 -14.79 7.52 5.91
CA PHE A 110 -15.61 7.56 4.69
C PHE A 110 -16.76 6.55 4.69
N GLY A 111 -16.96 5.82 5.79
CA GLY A 111 -18.00 4.80 5.92
C GLY A 111 -17.76 3.55 5.08
N MET A 112 -16.51 3.25 4.75
CA MET A 112 -16.11 2.00 4.11
C MET A 112 -16.04 0.87 5.14
N ARG A 113 -16.32 -0.36 4.71
CA ARG A 113 -15.97 -1.56 5.46
C ARG A 113 -14.51 -1.88 5.19
N VAL A 114 -13.69 -1.97 6.23
CA VAL A 114 -12.26 -2.26 6.08
C VAL A 114 -11.96 -3.67 6.60
N ILE A 115 -11.36 -4.49 5.76
CA ILE A 115 -10.84 -5.82 6.10
C ILE A 115 -9.34 -5.84 5.84
N TYR A 116 -8.61 -6.66 6.58
CA TYR A 116 -7.15 -6.72 6.44
C TYR A 116 -6.61 -8.15 6.55
N THR A 117 -5.46 -8.37 5.93
CA THR A 117 -4.64 -9.55 6.14
C THR A 117 -3.20 -9.16 6.46
N CYS A 118 -2.55 -9.91 7.33
CA CYS A 118 -1.13 -9.75 7.65
C CYS A 118 -0.58 -11.02 8.30
N ARG A 119 0.75 -11.11 8.41
CA ARG A 119 1.43 -12.30 8.99
C ARG A 119 1.12 -12.52 10.47
N HIS A 120 0.92 -11.44 11.23
CA HIS A 120 0.68 -11.48 12.68
C HIS A 120 -0.52 -10.58 13.01
N PRO A 121 -1.75 -11.11 12.89
CA PRO A 121 -2.95 -10.35 13.22
C PRO A 121 -2.99 -10.05 14.72
N ASN A 122 -3.55 -8.90 15.07
CA ASN A 122 -3.75 -8.50 16.46
C ASN A 122 -5.22 -8.11 16.67
N PRO A 123 -5.99 -8.86 17.48
CA PRO A 123 -7.39 -8.56 17.73
C PRO A 123 -7.66 -7.15 18.27
N ALA A 124 -6.70 -6.54 18.98
CA ALA A 124 -6.85 -5.17 19.46
C ALA A 124 -7.01 -4.16 18.30
N TRP A 125 -6.46 -4.44 17.13
CA TRP A 125 -6.61 -3.54 15.97
C TRP A 125 -8.03 -3.52 15.43
N GLU A 126 -8.79 -4.60 15.61
CA GLU A 126 -10.18 -4.67 15.14
C GLU A 126 -11.04 -3.65 15.86
N SER A 127 -10.87 -3.53 17.20
CA SER A 127 -11.58 -2.52 17.98
C SER A 127 -11.00 -1.11 17.83
N GLU A 128 -9.67 -0.98 17.69
CA GLU A 128 -9.00 0.32 17.60
C GLU A 128 -9.28 1.03 16.28
N PHE A 129 -9.29 0.28 15.17
CA PHE A 129 -9.40 0.83 13.81
C PHE A 129 -10.74 0.55 13.13
N GLY A 130 -11.63 -0.22 13.74
CA GLY A 130 -12.90 -0.63 13.13
C GLY A 130 -12.70 -1.54 11.92
N VAL A 131 -11.73 -2.45 11.97
CA VAL A 131 -11.34 -3.35 10.87
C VAL A 131 -11.61 -4.80 11.24
N THR A 132 -11.61 -5.70 10.26
CA THR A 132 -11.80 -7.14 10.49
C THR A 132 -10.72 -7.94 9.78
N TYR A 133 -10.10 -8.88 10.47
CA TYR A 133 -9.15 -9.81 9.84
C TYR A 133 -9.85 -10.75 8.86
N ARG A 134 -9.19 -11.03 7.75
CA ARG A 134 -9.53 -12.07 6.77
C ARG A 134 -8.27 -12.76 6.29
N ASP A 135 -8.36 -14.04 5.93
CA ASP A 135 -7.35 -14.66 5.10
C ASP A 135 -7.30 -13.99 3.70
N MET A 136 -6.28 -14.32 2.91
CA MET A 136 -6.07 -13.66 1.61
C MET A 136 -7.24 -13.91 0.65
N ASP A 137 -7.70 -15.15 0.55
CA ASP A 137 -8.73 -15.55 -0.42
C ASP A 137 -10.06 -14.86 -0.10
N SER A 138 -10.47 -14.86 1.15
CA SER A 138 -11.66 -14.14 1.63
C SER A 138 -11.53 -12.64 1.41
N LEU A 139 -10.35 -12.06 1.67
CA LEU A 139 -10.11 -10.64 1.45
C LEU A 139 -10.28 -10.27 -0.02
N LEU A 140 -9.71 -11.05 -0.94
CA LEU A 140 -9.81 -10.78 -2.37
C LEU A 140 -11.26 -10.90 -2.87
N ALA A 141 -11.97 -11.94 -2.44
CA ALA A 141 -13.36 -12.18 -2.86
C ALA A 141 -14.34 -11.11 -2.32
N GLU A 142 -14.10 -10.58 -1.11
CA GLU A 142 -14.99 -9.61 -0.48
C GLU A 142 -14.73 -8.16 -0.92
N SER A 143 -13.52 -7.83 -1.39
CA SER A 143 -13.08 -6.45 -1.61
C SER A 143 -13.62 -5.83 -2.90
N ASP A 144 -14.02 -4.55 -2.81
CA ASP A 144 -14.26 -3.67 -3.97
C ASP A 144 -12.98 -2.90 -4.34
N TYR A 145 -12.12 -2.67 -3.36
CA TYR A 145 -10.79 -2.08 -3.50
C TYR A 145 -9.79 -2.94 -2.73
N VAL A 146 -8.64 -3.23 -3.33
CA VAL A 146 -7.53 -3.93 -2.68
C VAL A 146 -6.31 -3.04 -2.69
N SER A 147 -5.70 -2.81 -1.52
CA SER A 147 -4.46 -2.04 -1.41
C SER A 147 -3.32 -2.92 -0.92
N LEU A 148 -2.23 -2.98 -1.70
CA LEU A 148 -1.01 -3.70 -1.33
C LEU A 148 -0.08 -2.79 -0.55
N ASN A 149 0.18 -3.14 0.72
CA ASN A 149 0.94 -2.33 1.68
C ASN A 149 2.09 -3.12 2.31
N VAL A 150 2.53 -4.19 1.65
CA VAL A 150 3.61 -5.07 2.13
C VAL A 150 4.97 -4.60 1.60
N PRO A 151 6.08 -4.83 2.32
CA PRO A 151 7.42 -4.62 1.77
C PRO A 151 7.71 -5.65 0.67
N LEU A 152 8.58 -5.30 -0.28
CA LEU A 152 9.13 -6.28 -1.22
C LEU A 152 10.20 -7.13 -0.52
N THR A 153 9.96 -8.42 -0.41
CA THR A 153 10.85 -9.44 0.14
C THR A 153 10.77 -10.68 -0.74
N ASP A 154 11.60 -11.69 -0.51
CA ASP A 154 11.50 -12.95 -1.25
C ASP A 154 10.14 -13.64 -1.06
N GLN A 155 9.49 -13.44 0.10
CA GLN A 155 8.17 -14.00 0.40
C GLN A 155 7.01 -13.23 -0.24
N THR A 156 7.20 -11.95 -0.57
CA THR A 156 6.16 -11.10 -1.16
C THR A 156 6.40 -10.82 -2.63
N ARG A 157 7.54 -11.23 -3.16
CA ARG A 157 7.86 -11.12 -4.58
C ARG A 157 6.91 -11.99 -5.41
N GLY A 158 6.17 -11.35 -6.32
CA GLY A 158 5.19 -12.02 -7.18
C GLY A 158 4.01 -12.63 -6.41
N MET A 159 3.76 -12.20 -5.17
CA MET A 159 2.63 -12.71 -4.38
C MET A 159 1.27 -12.34 -4.96
N PHE A 160 1.25 -11.33 -5.83
CA PHE A 160 0.05 -10.90 -6.54
C PHE A 160 0.22 -11.18 -8.04
N SER A 161 -0.42 -12.24 -8.51
CA SER A 161 -0.31 -12.75 -9.87
C SER A 161 -1.68 -13.24 -10.39
N ALA A 162 -1.75 -13.91 -11.52
CA ALA A 162 -3.01 -14.33 -12.12
C ALA A 162 -4.00 -15.02 -11.15
N PRO A 163 -3.59 -15.98 -10.29
CA PRO A 163 -4.51 -16.59 -9.33
C PRO A 163 -5.17 -15.59 -8.35
N GLN A 164 -4.44 -14.56 -7.92
CA GLN A 164 -4.99 -13.54 -7.03
C GLN A 164 -5.97 -12.63 -7.77
N PHE A 165 -5.67 -12.27 -9.02
CA PHE A 165 -6.60 -11.49 -9.84
C PHE A 165 -7.89 -12.24 -10.13
N GLU A 166 -7.84 -13.57 -10.37
CA GLU A 166 -9.00 -14.40 -10.62
C GLU A 166 -9.95 -14.49 -9.41
N GLN A 167 -9.42 -14.37 -8.19
CA GLN A 167 -10.21 -14.34 -6.95
C GLN A 167 -10.89 -13.00 -6.68
N MET A 168 -10.41 -11.92 -7.31
CA MET A 168 -10.99 -10.59 -7.12
C MET A 168 -12.34 -10.47 -7.85
N LYS A 169 -13.21 -9.59 -7.34
CA LYS A 169 -14.40 -9.19 -8.09
C LYS A 169 -13.99 -8.59 -9.43
N SER A 170 -14.72 -8.87 -10.49
CA SER A 170 -14.45 -8.32 -11.83
C SER A 170 -14.51 -6.78 -11.89
N THR A 171 -15.15 -6.15 -10.91
CA THR A 171 -15.24 -4.69 -10.75
C THR A 171 -14.27 -4.14 -9.72
N ALA A 172 -13.47 -4.98 -9.07
CA ALA A 172 -12.54 -4.53 -8.04
C ALA A 172 -11.40 -3.71 -8.63
N VAL A 173 -10.89 -2.79 -7.82
CA VAL A 173 -9.73 -1.95 -8.15
C VAL A 173 -8.56 -2.37 -7.28
N LEU A 174 -7.42 -2.71 -7.92
CA LEU A 174 -6.15 -2.94 -7.23
C LEU A 174 -5.34 -1.65 -7.15
N ILE A 175 -4.86 -1.32 -5.97
CA ILE A 175 -3.98 -0.18 -5.69
C ILE A 175 -2.67 -0.74 -5.13
N ASN A 176 -1.59 -0.62 -5.89
CA ASN A 176 -0.27 -1.07 -5.42
C ASN A 176 0.58 0.14 -5.04
N ILE A 177 0.71 0.38 -3.73
CA ILE A 177 1.62 1.40 -3.18
C ILE A 177 2.91 0.78 -2.62
N ALA A 178 3.07 -0.52 -2.78
CA ALA A 178 4.25 -1.26 -2.34
C ALA A 178 5.40 -1.13 -3.36
N ARG A 179 5.55 -2.13 -4.20
CA ARG A 179 6.55 -2.18 -5.29
C ARG A 179 5.95 -2.93 -6.48
N GLY A 180 6.42 -2.63 -7.69
CA GLY A 180 5.98 -3.35 -8.90
C GLY A 180 6.35 -4.84 -8.92
N GLY A 181 7.24 -5.28 -8.03
CA GLY A 181 7.62 -6.70 -7.92
C GLY A 181 6.83 -7.49 -6.88
N VAL A 182 5.82 -6.90 -6.22
CA VAL A 182 4.89 -7.59 -5.33
C VAL A 182 3.81 -8.26 -6.16
#